data_b7244a076ddb0ee9d096582d9d2d38be
#
_entry.id   b7244a076ddb0ee9d096582d9d2d38be
#
_cell.length_a   1.000
_cell.length_b   1.000
_cell.length_c   1.000
_cell.angle_alpha   90.00
_cell.angle_beta   90.00
_cell.angle_gamma   90.00
#
_symmetry.space_group_name_H-M   'P 1'
#
loop_
_entity.id
_entity.type
_entity.pdbx_description
1 polymer ?
#
loop_
_entity_poly.entity_id
_entity_poly.type
_entity_poly.pdbx_seq_one_letter_code
_entity_poly.pdbx_strand_id
1 'polypeptide(L)'
;MSADSILVVDDDAAIRRMLTRTLEREGYAVVAAADGGAALAAVERAVPDLVVLDVAMPGLDGLAVSKALRKRGLPLPVLMLTARDAVDDRIAGLDAGADDYLVKPFAPGELLARIRALLRRGREPDELLGYRDVVLDLRERTARRGDRELALSSREADLLELLLRNRGQVVTRELAVERVWGGPGAVGWNSVDRYVSYLRTKLGEPGLIDTVRGVGFVLR
;
A
#
# COMPACT_ATOMS: atom_id res chain seq x y z
N MET A 1 3.28 25.34 2.98
CA MET A 1 3.20 23.86 2.94
C MET A 1 3.90 23.43 1.68
N SER A 2 4.90 22.51 1.77
CA SER A 2 5.58 21.98 0.59
C SER A 2 4.60 21.13 -0.22
N ALA A 3 4.66 21.19 -1.55
CA ALA A 3 3.88 20.30 -2.41
C ALA A 3 4.37 18.86 -2.25
N ASP A 4 3.45 17.88 -2.29
CA ASP A 4 3.84 16.47 -2.28
C ASP A 4 4.67 16.13 -3.51
N SER A 5 5.71 15.35 -3.30
CA SER A 5 6.65 14.93 -4.33
C SER A 5 6.30 13.51 -4.83
N ILE A 6 6.13 13.36 -6.14
CA ILE A 6 5.78 12.07 -6.76
C ILE A 6 6.89 11.70 -7.75
N LEU A 7 7.42 10.48 -7.60
CA LEU A 7 8.32 9.88 -8.60
C LEU A 7 7.49 9.09 -9.61
N VAL A 8 7.56 9.46 -10.88
CA VAL A 8 6.93 8.75 -12.00
C VAL A 8 7.98 7.94 -12.73
N VAL A 9 7.76 6.64 -12.83
CA VAL A 9 8.67 5.69 -13.49
C VAL A 9 7.93 4.90 -14.56
N ASP A 10 8.30 5.07 -15.80
CA ASP A 10 7.73 4.36 -16.96
C ASP A 10 8.73 4.46 -18.12
N ASP A 11 8.97 3.42 -18.89
CA ASP A 11 9.92 3.45 -20.02
C ASP A 11 9.37 4.18 -21.25
N ASP A 12 8.02 4.26 -21.37
CA ASP A 12 7.36 5.04 -22.42
C ASP A 12 7.41 6.56 -22.12
N ALA A 13 8.13 7.29 -22.95
CA ALA A 13 8.27 8.73 -22.82
C ALA A 13 6.93 9.50 -22.98
N ALA A 14 5.95 8.96 -23.73
CA ALA A 14 4.65 9.60 -23.89
C ALA A 14 3.81 9.44 -22.61
N ILE A 15 3.81 8.26 -22.02
CA ILE A 15 3.14 7.99 -20.75
C ILE A 15 3.77 8.82 -19.64
N ARG A 16 5.10 8.82 -19.51
CA ARG A 16 5.80 9.66 -18.51
C ARG A 16 5.41 11.12 -18.63
N ARG A 17 5.43 11.70 -19.83
CA ARG A 17 5.01 13.12 -20.04
C ARG A 17 3.55 13.36 -19.69
N MET A 18 2.66 12.44 -20.03
CA MET A 18 1.23 12.54 -19.73
C MET A 18 1.02 12.52 -18.21
N LEU A 19 1.62 11.57 -17.52
CA LEU A 19 1.54 11.45 -16.05
C LEU A 19 2.10 12.70 -15.36
N THR A 20 3.30 13.14 -15.75
CA THR A 20 3.95 14.34 -15.20
C THR A 20 3.02 15.56 -15.32
N ARG A 21 2.53 15.85 -16.53
CA ARG A 21 1.63 17.00 -16.75
C ARG A 21 0.33 16.91 -15.96
N THR A 22 -0.22 15.69 -15.83
CA THR A 22 -1.46 15.47 -15.08
C THR A 22 -1.25 15.77 -13.60
N LEU A 23 -0.15 15.28 -13.04
CA LEU A 23 0.17 15.47 -11.63
C LEU A 23 0.59 16.90 -11.30
N GLU A 24 1.41 17.54 -12.15
CA GLU A 24 1.80 18.94 -11.98
C GLU A 24 0.60 19.91 -11.99
N ARG A 25 -0.42 19.64 -12.83
CA ARG A 25 -1.68 20.41 -12.85
C ARG A 25 -2.47 20.31 -11.56
N GLU A 26 -2.33 19.22 -10.84
CA GLU A 26 -2.94 19.02 -9.51
C GLU A 26 -2.07 19.57 -8.35
N GLY A 27 -0.92 20.18 -8.68
CA GLY A 27 -0.05 20.84 -7.72
C GLY A 27 1.00 19.96 -7.07
N TYR A 28 1.23 18.75 -7.59
CA TYR A 28 2.30 17.87 -7.12
C TYR A 28 3.67 18.28 -7.70
N ALA A 29 4.73 18.11 -6.92
CA ALA A 29 6.09 18.16 -7.43
C ALA A 29 6.45 16.81 -8.07
N VAL A 30 6.86 16.79 -9.35
CA VAL A 30 7.06 15.54 -10.07
C VAL A 30 8.53 15.36 -10.47
N VAL A 31 9.08 14.19 -10.14
CA VAL A 31 10.35 13.70 -10.67
C VAL A 31 10.05 12.53 -11.60
N ALA A 32 10.66 12.49 -12.78
CA ALA A 32 10.44 11.44 -13.77
C ALA A 32 11.71 10.60 -13.99
N ALA A 33 11.56 9.29 -14.05
CA ALA A 33 12.61 8.34 -14.35
C ALA A 33 12.20 7.43 -15.52
N ALA A 34 13.13 7.07 -16.38
CA ALA A 34 12.87 6.28 -17.59
C ALA A 34 13.06 4.77 -17.39
N ASP A 35 13.64 4.37 -16.29
CA ASP A 35 13.93 2.97 -15.96
C ASP A 35 14.10 2.77 -14.45
N GLY A 36 14.19 1.52 -14.02
CA GLY A 36 14.30 1.16 -12.62
C GLY A 36 15.61 1.63 -11.96
N GLY A 37 16.71 1.69 -12.68
CA GLY A 37 17.98 2.19 -12.17
C GLY A 37 17.94 3.70 -11.89
N ALA A 38 17.38 4.47 -12.82
CA ALA A 38 17.13 5.89 -12.67
C ALA A 38 16.16 6.18 -11.50
N ALA A 39 15.15 5.32 -11.34
CA ALA A 39 14.20 5.42 -10.22
C ALA A 39 14.90 5.26 -8.87
N LEU A 40 15.70 4.22 -8.67
CA LEU A 40 16.43 4.00 -7.44
C LEU A 40 17.43 5.13 -7.14
N ALA A 41 18.12 5.63 -8.17
CA ALA A 41 19.03 6.78 -8.03
C ALA A 41 18.27 8.09 -7.69
N ALA A 42 17.04 8.26 -8.18
CA ALA A 42 16.20 9.40 -7.81
C ALA A 42 15.81 9.35 -6.33
N VAL A 43 15.39 8.18 -5.83
CA VAL A 43 15.03 7.96 -4.42
C VAL A 43 16.23 8.17 -3.49
N GLU A 44 17.44 7.78 -3.91
CA GLU A 44 18.66 8.02 -3.13
C GLU A 44 18.98 9.51 -2.97
N ARG A 45 18.68 10.32 -3.98
CA ARG A 45 18.88 11.78 -3.94
C ARG A 45 17.85 12.50 -3.08
N ALA A 46 16.59 12.10 -3.21
CA ALA A 46 15.48 12.63 -2.43
C ALA A 46 14.36 11.60 -2.38
N VAL A 47 13.94 11.22 -1.18
CA VAL A 47 12.83 10.28 -1.00
C VAL A 47 11.53 10.98 -1.36
N PRO A 48 10.75 10.49 -2.35
CA PRO A 48 9.46 11.07 -2.72
C PRO A 48 8.37 10.66 -1.71
N ASP A 49 7.24 11.37 -1.72
CA ASP A 49 6.08 11.01 -0.90
C ASP A 49 5.27 9.85 -1.51
N LEU A 50 5.44 9.56 -2.82
CA LEU A 50 4.79 8.46 -3.52
C LEU A 50 5.56 8.10 -4.80
N VAL A 51 5.54 6.81 -5.18
CA VAL A 51 6.05 6.33 -6.47
C VAL A 51 4.90 5.80 -7.33
N VAL A 52 4.79 6.31 -8.56
CA VAL A 52 3.98 5.72 -9.63
C VAL A 52 4.92 4.94 -10.53
N LEU A 53 4.75 3.63 -10.62
CA LEU A 53 5.74 2.71 -11.15
C LEU A 53 5.15 1.75 -12.19
N ASP A 54 5.63 1.81 -13.41
CA ASP A 54 5.28 0.79 -14.40
C ASP A 54 5.88 -0.57 -14.04
N VAL A 55 5.08 -1.62 -14.17
CA VAL A 55 5.53 -3.00 -13.94
C VAL A 55 6.45 -3.47 -15.07
N ALA A 56 6.06 -3.24 -16.31
CA ALA A 56 6.69 -3.82 -17.48
C ALA A 56 7.76 -2.91 -18.10
N MET A 57 8.92 -2.79 -17.42
CA MET A 57 10.05 -2.02 -17.93
C MET A 57 11.23 -2.92 -18.31
N PRO A 58 12.01 -2.55 -19.35
CA PRO A 58 13.23 -3.27 -19.72
C PRO A 58 14.29 -3.22 -18.60
N GLY A 59 15.00 -4.31 -18.40
CA GLY A 59 16.09 -4.41 -17.42
C GLY A 59 15.56 -4.59 -16.00
N LEU A 60 15.63 -3.57 -15.16
CA LEU A 60 15.10 -3.60 -13.80
C LEU A 60 13.60 -3.26 -13.83
N ASP A 61 12.74 -4.27 -13.75
CA ASP A 61 11.30 -4.14 -13.80
C ASP A 61 10.73 -3.46 -12.52
N GLY A 62 9.44 -3.07 -12.58
CA GLY A 62 8.80 -2.39 -11.46
C GLY A 62 8.69 -3.23 -10.20
N LEU A 63 8.53 -4.54 -10.33
CA LEU A 63 8.47 -5.44 -9.17
C LEU A 63 9.81 -5.50 -8.45
N ALA A 64 10.90 -5.55 -9.19
CA ALA A 64 12.25 -5.54 -8.63
C ALA A 64 12.59 -4.19 -7.98
N VAL A 65 12.17 -3.07 -8.59
CA VAL A 65 12.30 -1.73 -7.98
C VAL A 65 11.54 -1.68 -6.66
N SER A 66 10.29 -2.10 -6.62
CA SER A 66 9.47 -2.11 -5.40
C SER A 66 10.12 -2.94 -4.29
N LYS A 67 10.55 -4.18 -4.61
CA LYS A 67 11.28 -5.03 -3.67
C LYS A 67 12.56 -4.36 -3.13
N ALA A 68 13.31 -3.67 -4.00
CA ALA A 68 14.51 -2.95 -3.60
C ALA A 68 14.19 -1.80 -2.64
N LEU A 69 13.11 -1.06 -2.86
CA LEU A 69 12.64 0.01 -1.96
C LEU A 69 12.24 -0.56 -0.59
N ARG A 70 11.49 -1.66 -0.56
CA ARG A 70 11.11 -2.35 0.70
C ARG A 70 12.30 -2.89 1.46
N LYS A 71 13.28 -3.49 0.74
CA LYS A 71 14.51 -4.00 1.36
C LYS A 71 15.34 -2.88 2.03
N ARG A 72 15.23 -1.65 1.55
CA ARG A 72 15.88 -0.46 2.14
C ARG A 72 15.11 0.10 3.36
N GLY A 73 14.00 -0.52 3.74
CA GLY A 73 13.16 -0.06 4.86
C GLY A 73 12.40 1.24 4.58
N LEU A 74 12.24 1.61 3.30
CA LEU A 74 11.51 2.82 2.92
C LEU A 74 9.99 2.55 2.89
N PRO A 75 9.18 3.17 3.77
CA PRO A 75 7.74 2.95 3.86
C PRO A 75 6.94 3.80 2.87
N LEU A 76 7.57 4.21 1.75
CA LEU A 76 6.89 5.06 0.78
C LEU A 76 5.83 4.29 -0.02
N PRO A 77 4.66 4.91 -0.27
CA PRO A 77 3.60 4.30 -1.06
C PRO A 77 4.03 4.08 -2.51
N VAL A 78 3.69 2.89 -3.05
CA VAL A 78 3.95 2.52 -4.45
C VAL A 78 2.64 2.18 -5.14
N LEU A 79 2.27 2.97 -6.15
CA LEU A 79 1.19 2.69 -7.09
C LEU A 79 1.77 2.03 -8.34
N MET A 80 1.47 0.75 -8.55
CA MET A 80 1.90 0.03 -9.75
C MET A 80 0.96 0.30 -10.92
N LEU A 81 1.54 0.58 -12.10
CA LEU A 81 0.82 0.58 -13.38
C LEU A 81 1.04 -0.76 -14.06
N THR A 82 -0.02 -1.46 -14.48
CA THR A 82 0.09 -2.80 -15.07
C THR A 82 -0.78 -2.94 -16.30
N ALA A 83 -0.40 -3.82 -17.23
CA ALA A 83 -1.22 -4.19 -18.37
C ALA A 83 -2.39 -5.10 -17.94
N ARG A 84 -3.46 -5.14 -18.76
CA ARG A 84 -4.72 -5.84 -18.47
C ARG A 84 -4.58 -7.36 -18.31
N ASP A 85 -3.58 -7.96 -18.95
CA ASP A 85 -3.40 -9.41 -19.04
C ASP A 85 -2.55 -10.02 -17.91
N ALA A 86 -2.06 -9.19 -17.01
CA ALA A 86 -1.16 -9.58 -15.91
C ALA A 86 -1.93 -9.90 -14.61
N VAL A 87 -2.94 -10.77 -14.66
CA VAL A 87 -3.63 -11.24 -13.45
C VAL A 87 -2.68 -12.02 -12.53
N ASP A 88 -1.75 -12.77 -13.10
CA ASP A 88 -0.70 -13.49 -12.37
C ASP A 88 0.34 -12.52 -11.78
N ASP A 89 0.62 -11.39 -12.44
CA ASP A 89 1.50 -10.34 -11.92
C ASP A 89 0.88 -9.59 -10.73
N ARG A 90 -0.45 -9.56 -10.60
CA ARG A 90 -1.12 -8.99 -9.40
C ARG A 90 -0.83 -9.80 -8.15
N ILE A 91 -0.76 -11.12 -8.26
CA ILE A 91 -0.46 -12.02 -7.12
C ILE A 91 1.03 -11.89 -6.78
N ALA A 92 1.91 -11.90 -7.77
CA ALA A 92 3.35 -11.70 -7.57
C ALA A 92 3.69 -10.27 -7.07
N GLY A 93 2.90 -9.28 -7.47
CA GLY A 93 3.09 -7.89 -7.08
C GLY A 93 2.62 -7.56 -5.65
N LEU A 94 1.58 -8.24 -5.15
CA LEU A 94 1.20 -8.15 -3.73
C LEU A 94 2.33 -8.68 -2.83
N ASP A 95 3.03 -9.74 -3.26
CA ASP A 95 4.23 -10.25 -2.60
C ASP A 95 5.45 -9.33 -2.80
N ALA A 96 5.43 -8.45 -3.82
CA ALA A 96 6.49 -7.47 -4.09
C ALA A 96 6.36 -6.17 -3.27
N GLY A 97 5.32 -6.03 -2.43
CA GLY A 97 5.15 -4.90 -1.52
C GLY A 97 4.57 -3.64 -2.16
N ALA A 98 3.84 -3.74 -3.28
CA ALA A 98 3.05 -2.63 -3.82
C ALA A 98 1.84 -2.31 -2.92
N ASP A 99 1.48 -1.03 -2.82
CA ASP A 99 0.38 -0.57 -1.97
C ASP A 99 -0.96 -0.50 -2.73
N ASP A 100 -0.92 -0.26 -4.05
CA ASP A 100 -2.09 -0.30 -4.94
C ASP A 100 -1.67 -0.56 -6.40
N TYR A 101 -2.65 -0.92 -7.25
CA TYR A 101 -2.49 -1.21 -8.68
C TYR A 101 -3.49 -0.42 -9.51
N LEU A 102 -3.04 0.01 -10.69
CA LEU A 102 -3.87 0.65 -11.69
C LEU A 102 -3.62 0.01 -13.06
N VAL A 103 -4.69 -0.51 -13.66
CA VAL A 103 -4.60 -1.22 -14.95
C VAL A 103 -4.61 -0.25 -16.11
N LYS A 104 -3.66 -0.36 -17.02
CA LYS A 104 -3.62 0.36 -18.29
C LYS A 104 -4.62 -0.29 -19.29
N PRO A 105 -5.42 0.53 -20.04
CA PRO A 105 -5.54 1.98 -19.98
C PRO A 105 -6.42 2.44 -18.80
N PHE A 106 -6.08 3.55 -18.18
CA PHE A 106 -6.79 4.12 -17.04
C PHE A 106 -7.28 5.55 -17.31
N ALA A 107 -8.34 5.94 -16.60
CA ALA A 107 -8.79 7.33 -16.61
C ALA A 107 -7.91 8.20 -15.68
N PRO A 108 -7.57 9.45 -16.06
CA PRO A 108 -6.82 10.35 -15.19
C PRO A 108 -7.45 10.55 -13.81
N GLY A 109 -8.78 10.61 -13.74
CA GLY A 109 -9.51 10.73 -12.48
C GLY A 109 -9.32 9.54 -11.53
N GLU A 110 -9.19 8.30 -12.06
CA GLU A 110 -8.90 7.11 -11.28
C GLU A 110 -7.48 7.14 -10.71
N LEU A 111 -6.49 7.48 -11.54
CA LEU A 111 -5.11 7.68 -11.11
C LEU A 111 -5.03 8.66 -9.94
N LEU A 112 -5.62 9.85 -10.10
CA LEU A 112 -5.59 10.91 -9.09
C LEU A 112 -6.32 10.49 -7.80
N ALA A 113 -7.43 9.76 -7.90
CA ALA A 113 -8.14 9.26 -6.73
C ALA A 113 -7.30 8.28 -5.91
N ARG A 114 -6.57 7.36 -6.59
CA ARG A 114 -5.66 6.40 -5.95
C ARG A 114 -4.45 7.08 -5.33
N ILE A 115 -3.84 8.04 -6.02
CA ILE A 115 -2.72 8.84 -5.49
C ILE A 115 -3.14 9.59 -4.23
N ARG A 116 -4.29 10.30 -4.25
CA ARG A 116 -4.80 10.98 -3.06
C ARG A 116 -5.07 10.02 -1.90
N ALA A 117 -5.59 8.82 -2.18
CA ALA A 117 -5.83 7.81 -1.16
C ALA A 117 -4.52 7.30 -0.54
N LEU A 118 -3.48 7.09 -1.35
CA LEU A 118 -2.16 6.65 -0.89
C LEU A 118 -1.44 7.73 -0.08
N LEU A 119 -1.44 8.99 -0.56
CA LEU A 119 -0.81 10.12 0.14
C LEU A 119 -1.53 10.45 1.46
N ARG A 120 -2.86 10.31 1.51
CA ARG A 120 -3.63 10.51 2.76
C ARG A 120 -3.24 9.49 3.83
N ARG A 121 -2.96 8.23 3.47
CA ARG A 121 -2.47 7.21 4.41
C ARG A 121 -1.17 7.60 5.09
N GLY A 122 -0.34 8.42 4.44
CA GLY A 122 0.91 8.97 5.02
C GLY A 122 0.77 10.29 5.79
N ARG A 123 -0.43 10.88 5.85
CA ARG A 123 -0.63 12.26 6.35
C ARG A 123 -1.50 12.43 7.58
N GLU A 124 -2.11 11.40 8.11
CA GLU A 124 -2.82 11.57 9.39
C GLU A 124 -1.78 11.83 10.50
N PRO A 125 -1.91 12.93 11.26
CA PRO A 125 -0.91 13.33 12.23
C PRO A 125 -0.86 12.33 13.38
N ASP A 126 0.34 11.92 13.75
CA ASP A 126 0.76 11.25 15.00
C ASP A 126 -0.30 10.37 15.70
N GLU A 127 -1.10 9.63 14.94
CA GLU A 127 -2.13 8.80 15.53
C GLU A 127 -1.57 7.41 15.85
N LEU A 128 -1.24 7.23 17.12
CA LEU A 128 -0.96 5.92 17.68
C LEU A 128 -2.30 5.23 17.99
N LEU A 129 -2.62 4.20 17.23
CA LEU A 129 -3.76 3.35 17.57
C LEU A 129 -3.30 2.26 18.53
N GLY A 130 -3.91 2.22 19.70
CA GLY A 130 -3.55 1.25 20.73
C GLY A 130 -4.73 0.43 21.23
N TYR A 131 -4.47 -0.84 21.50
CA TYR A 131 -5.38 -1.72 22.22
C TYR A 131 -4.58 -2.74 23.06
N ARG A 132 -4.78 -2.74 24.39
CA ARG A 132 -3.96 -3.50 25.33
C ARG A 132 -2.47 -3.16 25.14
N ASP A 133 -1.64 -4.16 24.87
CA ASP A 133 -0.21 -4.04 24.64
C ASP A 133 0.19 -3.88 23.16
N VAL A 134 -0.80 -3.81 22.24
CA VAL A 134 -0.58 -3.58 20.82
C VAL A 134 -0.71 -2.10 20.51
N VAL A 135 0.31 -1.55 19.83
CA VAL A 135 0.34 -0.17 19.33
C VAL A 135 0.71 -0.20 17.85
N LEU A 136 -0.08 0.45 17.02
CA LEU A 136 0.17 0.69 15.61
C LEU A 136 0.44 2.19 15.43
N ASP A 137 1.62 2.52 14.94
CA ASP A 137 1.98 3.84 14.48
C ASP A 137 1.56 3.97 13.01
N LEU A 138 0.56 4.81 12.76
CA LEU A 138 0.02 5.02 11.42
C LEU A 138 0.96 5.81 10.53
N ARG A 139 1.80 6.67 11.11
CA ARG A 139 2.77 7.47 10.38
C ARG A 139 3.92 6.62 9.89
N GLU A 140 4.57 5.91 10.80
CA GLU A 140 5.73 5.06 10.49
C GLU A 140 5.28 3.71 9.91
N ARG A 141 3.97 3.39 9.93
CA ARG A 141 3.39 2.09 9.55
C ARG A 141 4.04 0.91 10.26
N THR A 142 4.52 1.17 11.47
CA THR A 142 5.12 0.17 12.35
C THR A 142 4.15 -0.24 13.43
N ALA A 143 4.21 -1.48 13.83
CA ALA A 143 3.41 -1.98 14.94
C ALA A 143 4.32 -2.63 15.98
N ARG A 144 3.91 -2.58 17.23
CA ARG A 144 4.59 -3.26 18.33
C ARG A 144 3.58 -3.90 19.27
N ARG A 145 4.02 -4.94 19.93
CA ARG A 145 3.29 -5.55 21.06
C ARG A 145 4.21 -5.58 22.27
N GLY A 146 3.89 -4.75 23.28
CA GLY A 146 4.85 -4.43 24.35
C GLY A 146 6.11 -3.83 23.74
N ASP A 147 7.27 -4.44 24.02
CA ASP A 147 8.57 -4.03 23.46
C ASP A 147 8.95 -4.72 22.16
N ARG A 148 8.13 -5.65 21.65
CA ARG A 148 8.41 -6.42 20.44
C ARG A 148 7.84 -5.73 19.19
N GLU A 149 8.70 -5.37 18.25
CA GLU A 149 8.27 -4.93 16.92
C GLU A 149 7.59 -6.06 16.14
N LEU A 150 6.56 -5.70 15.38
CA LEU A 150 5.80 -6.59 14.51
C LEU A 150 6.11 -6.23 13.05
N ALA A 151 6.78 -7.13 12.34
CA ALA A 151 7.03 -6.98 10.92
C ALA A 151 5.73 -7.22 10.12
N LEU A 152 4.93 -6.17 9.90
CA LEU A 152 3.70 -6.23 9.14
C LEU A 152 3.93 -5.84 7.68
N SER A 153 3.27 -6.53 6.76
CA SER A 153 3.08 -6.02 5.40
C SER A 153 2.07 -4.87 5.41
N SER A 154 2.04 -4.07 4.34
CA SER A 154 1.09 -2.94 4.22
C SER A 154 -0.36 -3.38 4.43
N ARG A 155 -0.77 -4.53 3.87
CA ARG A 155 -2.13 -5.06 4.02
C ARG A 155 -2.44 -5.57 5.43
N GLU A 156 -1.45 -6.14 6.10
CA GLU A 156 -1.60 -6.53 7.51
C GLU A 156 -1.73 -5.30 8.41
N ALA A 157 -0.97 -4.25 8.14
CA ALA A 157 -1.08 -2.97 8.86
C ALA A 157 -2.45 -2.31 8.61
N ASP A 158 -2.93 -2.25 7.35
CA ASP A 158 -4.26 -1.74 7.00
C ASP A 158 -5.38 -2.52 7.71
N LEU A 159 -5.27 -3.86 7.76
CA LEU A 159 -6.25 -4.70 8.44
C LEU A 159 -6.18 -4.53 9.95
N LEU A 160 -5.01 -4.40 10.53
CA LEU A 160 -4.83 -4.12 11.95
C LEU A 160 -5.40 -2.75 12.31
N GLU A 161 -5.15 -1.71 11.50
CA GLU A 161 -5.74 -0.39 11.66
C GLU A 161 -7.27 -0.46 11.67
N LEU A 162 -7.86 -1.14 10.68
CA LEU A 162 -9.31 -1.30 10.59
C LEU A 162 -9.88 -1.96 11.86
N LEU A 163 -9.22 -3.00 12.36
CA LEU A 163 -9.63 -3.71 13.58
C LEU A 163 -9.47 -2.83 14.84
N LEU A 164 -8.38 -2.07 14.95
CA LEU A 164 -8.12 -1.16 16.07
C LEU A 164 -9.13 0.00 16.11
N ARG A 165 -9.46 0.59 14.97
CA ARG A 165 -10.49 1.64 14.87
C ARG A 165 -11.89 1.14 15.22
N ASN A 166 -12.15 -0.14 14.99
CA ASN A 166 -13.43 -0.81 15.28
C ASN A 166 -13.35 -1.75 16.49
N ARG A 167 -12.44 -1.48 17.44
CA ARG A 167 -12.28 -2.33 18.63
C ARG A 167 -13.61 -2.56 19.34
N GLY A 168 -13.87 -3.82 19.71
CA GLY A 168 -15.12 -4.24 20.34
C GLY A 168 -16.32 -4.36 19.39
N GLN A 169 -16.18 -3.95 18.11
CA GLN A 169 -17.18 -4.09 17.07
C GLN A 169 -16.76 -5.16 16.05
N VAL A 170 -17.75 -5.78 15.43
CA VAL A 170 -17.49 -6.79 14.39
C VAL A 170 -17.18 -6.10 13.07
N VAL A 171 -15.98 -6.30 12.57
CA VAL A 171 -15.57 -5.96 11.20
C VAL A 171 -15.99 -7.11 10.29
N THR A 172 -16.97 -6.85 9.39
CA THR A 172 -17.42 -7.87 8.44
C THR A 172 -16.35 -8.13 7.37
N ARG A 173 -16.43 -9.29 6.70
CA ARG A 173 -15.51 -9.58 5.59
C ARG A 173 -15.68 -8.60 4.43
N GLU A 174 -16.92 -8.20 4.15
CA GLU A 174 -17.26 -7.19 3.14
C GLU A 174 -16.57 -5.87 3.44
N LEU A 175 -16.71 -5.38 4.67
CA LEU A 175 -16.07 -4.13 5.10
C LEU A 175 -14.55 -4.22 5.02
N ALA A 176 -13.97 -5.36 5.41
CA ALA A 176 -12.54 -5.58 5.31
C ALA A 176 -12.06 -5.56 3.85
N VAL A 177 -12.77 -6.26 2.93
CA VAL A 177 -12.46 -6.25 1.49
C VAL A 177 -12.56 -4.85 0.93
N GLU A 178 -13.62 -4.12 1.25
CA GLU A 178 -13.82 -2.74 0.77
C GLU A 178 -12.72 -1.81 1.26
N ARG A 179 -12.42 -1.82 2.56
CA ARG A 179 -11.51 -0.85 3.20
C ARG A 179 -10.04 -1.16 2.96
N VAL A 180 -9.67 -2.45 2.97
CA VAL A 180 -8.26 -2.87 2.85
C VAL A 180 -7.87 -3.13 1.41
N TRP A 181 -8.77 -3.65 0.57
CA TRP A 181 -8.46 -4.04 -0.82
C TRP A 181 -9.15 -3.22 -1.89
N GLY A 182 -10.04 -2.29 -1.53
CA GLY A 182 -10.68 -1.37 -2.48
C GLY A 182 -11.96 -1.89 -3.12
N GLY A 183 -12.53 -2.98 -2.62
CA GLY A 183 -13.86 -3.45 -2.97
C GLY A 183 -13.97 -4.85 -3.57
N PRO A 184 -15.19 -5.27 -3.93
CA PRO A 184 -15.48 -6.60 -4.48
C PRO A 184 -14.71 -6.86 -5.77
N GLY A 185 -14.10 -8.03 -5.88
CA GLY A 185 -13.31 -8.43 -7.06
C GLY A 185 -11.80 -8.15 -6.94
N ALA A 186 -11.36 -7.34 -5.96
CA ALA A 186 -9.93 -7.15 -5.71
C ALA A 186 -9.29 -8.41 -5.10
N VAL A 187 -10.01 -9.10 -4.19
CA VAL A 187 -9.58 -10.36 -3.57
C VAL A 187 -10.81 -11.21 -3.21
N GLY A 188 -10.62 -12.54 -3.14
CA GLY A 188 -11.66 -13.46 -2.65
C GLY A 188 -11.81 -13.38 -1.11
N TRP A 189 -12.97 -13.78 -0.60
CA TRP A 189 -13.28 -13.82 0.84
C TRP A 189 -12.23 -14.57 1.67
N ASN A 190 -11.67 -15.66 1.12
CA ASN A 190 -10.62 -16.47 1.76
C ASN A 190 -9.31 -15.68 2.02
N SER A 191 -9.13 -14.55 1.32
CA SER A 191 -7.94 -13.71 1.52
C SER A 191 -8.01 -13.00 2.87
N VAL A 192 -9.16 -12.49 3.28
CA VAL A 192 -9.33 -11.83 4.60
C VAL A 192 -9.00 -12.80 5.72
N ASP A 193 -9.55 -14.04 5.67
CA ASP A 193 -9.29 -15.07 6.68
C ASP A 193 -7.79 -15.41 6.78
N ARG A 194 -7.08 -15.44 5.64
CA ARG A 194 -5.63 -15.64 5.58
C ARG A 194 -4.86 -14.51 6.26
N TYR A 195 -5.19 -13.26 5.95
CA TYR A 195 -4.53 -12.10 6.57
C TYR A 195 -4.82 -12.01 8.07
N VAL A 196 -6.02 -12.33 8.51
CA VAL A 196 -6.34 -12.46 9.94
C VAL A 196 -5.49 -13.55 10.59
N SER A 197 -5.27 -14.69 9.92
CA SER A 197 -4.39 -15.76 10.43
C SER A 197 -2.94 -15.26 10.55
N TYR A 198 -2.44 -14.52 9.57
CA TYR A 198 -1.09 -13.92 9.62
C TYR A 198 -0.96 -12.93 10.77
N LEU A 199 -1.94 -12.05 10.94
CA LEU A 199 -1.97 -11.11 12.07
C LEU A 199 -1.98 -11.84 13.42
N ARG A 200 -2.80 -12.88 13.58
CA ARG A 200 -2.82 -13.70 14.82
C ARG A 200 -1.47 -14.30 15.13
N THR A 201 -0.79 -14.86 14.12
CA THR A 201 0.56 -15.43 14.28
C THR A 201 1.56 -14.36 14.72
N LYS A 202 1.54 -13.17 14.08
CA LYS A 202 2.47 -12.08 14.37
C LYS A 202 2.17 -11.41 15.72
N LEU A 203 0.91 -11.24 16.05
CA LEU A 203 0.49 -10.76 17.37
C LEU A 203 0.86 -11.75 18.49
N GLY A 204 0.95 -13.04 18.15
CA GLY A 204 1.41 -14.05 19.11
C GLY A 204 0.41 -14.39 20.22
N GLU A 205 -0.84 -13.91 20.12
CA GLU A 205 -1.92 -14.25 21.04
C GLU A 205 -3.22 -14.51 20.25
N PRO A 206 -3.65 -15.79 20.15
CA PRO A 206 -4.82 -16.16 19.35
C PRO A 206 -6.13 -15.51 19.78
N GLY A 207 -6.25 -15.15 21.07
CA GLY A 207 -7.46 -14.57 21.62
C GLY A 207 -7.66 -13.07 21.36
N LEU A 208 -6.69 -12.36 20.77
CA LEU A 208 -6.81 -10.92 20.56
C LEU A 208 -7.76 -10.56 19.40
N ILE A 209 -7.80 -11.38 18.35
CA ILE A 209 -8.74 -11.25 17.24
C ILE A 209 -9.65 -12.47 17.23
N ASP A 210 -10.91 -12.28 17.61
CA ASP A 210 -11.90 -13.34 17.61
C ASP A 210 -12.61 -13.44 16.25
N THR A 211 -13.06 -14.66 15.91
CA THR A 211 -13.89 -14.90 14.73
C THR A 211 -15.36 -14.95 15.14
N VAL A 212 -16.19 -14.09 14.56
CA VAL A 212 -17.64 -14.17 14.62
C VAL A 212 -18.11 -14.98 13.42
N ARG A 213 -18.51 -16.24 13.68
CA ARG A 213 -18.85 -17.20 12.62
C ARG A 213 -19.89 -16.63 11.67
N GLY A 214 -19.66 -16.77 10.37
CA GLY A 214 -20.55 -16.29 9.31
C GLY A 214 -20.58 -14.76 9.11
N VAL A 215 -19.94 -13.96 9.97
CA VAL A 215 -20.00 -12.49 9.93
C VAL A 215 -18.63 -11.87 9.65
N GLY A 216 -17.66 -12.08 10.55
CA GLY A 216 -16.37 -11.39 10.43
C GLY A 216 -15.45 -11.59 11.63
N PHE A 217 -14.75 -10.52 12.02
CA PHE A 217 -13.74 -10.55 13.05
C PHE A 217 -13.92 -9.38 14.02
N VAL A 218 -13.51 -9.56 15.26
CA VAL A 218 -13.57 -8.54 16.31
C VAL A 218 -12.28 -8.55 17.11
N LEU A 219 -11.74 -7.37 17.38
CA LEU A 219 -10.61 -7.19 18.28
C LEU A 219 -11.13 -7.05 19.73
N ARG A 220 -10.71 -7.97 20.62
CA ARG A 220 -11.14 -8.04 22.04
C ARG A 220 -9.96 -8.17 23.00
#